data_b13077d979cebb7c33a2100945aa20a6
#
_entry.id   b13077d979cebb7c33a2100945aa20a6
#
_cell.length_a   1.000
_cell.length_b   1.000
_cell.length_c   1.000
_cell.angle_alpha   90.00
_cell.angle_beta   90.00
_cell.angle_gamma   90.00
#
_symmetry.space_group_name_H-M   'P 1'
#
loop_
_entity.id
_entity.type
_entity.pdbx_description
1 polymer ?
#
loop_
_entity_poly.entity_id
_entity_poly.type
_entity_poly.pdbx_seq_one_letter_code
_entity_poly.pdbx_strand_id
1 'polypeptide(L)'
;MAFDRQFLDELIARNDIVDVVSNYVSLQPRGGSLWGCCPFHSEKTPSFHVLPDKQLCYCFGCKKGGGVINFIMEEENLSFPDAVRFLARRVNMPVPEEEHSDESRLRSRILSLNRDAARFYYDQLYSPKGAPVLEYMKNRKITRRNATNFGLGASADEWDGLLTAMRKKGYGDGELLASGLAIRGKNGGLYDKFRKRLIFPIIDVRGDVLGFGGRIISKDDPGAKYMNTPETIVYSKRRVLYGLNLAKKSKRSNIILVEGNIDVVMLHQAGFDNACASMGTALTTEQLQLLSRYTKEIVLCYDNDDAGKVATQKALTLLNNTDFLVKVLELPKRLVDGEYIKQDADDFIKFQGKDAFEHLLSGSESGMDFRMAQLKSKFDLKSDEGRIGFAEAAAGLLSTVPNAVEREIYTVRASEAAGITPDAMKLEVERARKRARYKEKREQERRDLNPAASAQPRERSIRYTDLRSALAEEGVLRLLTLDDSLFGENPPIREEDFSSPLLGRFFTALRAQLRESGQVNIPALAEFFTSEEISHLIGILQKPESLKNGAQALKDYCTIILDEAHKRAAVNEDPLMAAMEKNKYKGNGGKQTWKKNS
;
A
#
# COMPACT_ATOMS: atom_id res chain seq x y z
N MET A 1 1.46 9.65 28.67
CA MET A 1 2.08 10.04 27.39
C MET A 1 3.37 9.28 27.25
N ALA A 2 3.63 8.70 26.08
CA ALA A 2 4.81 7.84 25.88
C ALA A 2 6.14 8.62 25.90
N PHE A 3 6.13 9.89 25.45
CA PHE A 3 7.28 10.78 25.46
C PHE A 3 6.83 12.18 25.91
N ASP A 4 7.64 12.84 26.73
CA ASP A 4 7.34 14.22 27.09
C ASP A 4 7.60 15.15 25.88
N ARG A 5 6.98 16.30 25.90
CA ARG A 5 7.04 17.26 24.81
C ARG A 5 8.46 17.81 24.60
N GLN A 6 9.18 18.04 25.70
CA GLN A 6 10.54 18.58 25.64
C GLN A 6 11.48 17.60 24.95
N PHE A 7 11.33 16.28 25.24
CA PHE A 7 12.07 15.23 24.56
C PHE A 7 11.77 15.18 23.04
N LEU A 8 10.48 15.27 22.67
CA LEU A 8 10.09 15.26 21.25
C LEU A 8 10.61 16.49 20.50
N ASP A 9 10.53 17.67 21.11
CA ASP A 9 11.04 18.92 20.51
C ASP A 9 12.57 18.86 20.33
N GLU A 10 13.31 18.34 21.30
CA GLU A 10 14.75 18.11 21.20
C GLU A 10 15.10 17.06 20.15
N LEU A 11 14.34 15.96 20.08
CA LEU A 11 14.51 14.91 19.07
C LEU A 11 14.33 15.45 17.65
N ILE A 12 13.27 16.23 17.43
CA ILE A 12 12.96 16.86 16.15
C ILE A 12 14.06 17.87 15.80
N ALA A 13 14.50 18.71 16.73
CA ALA A 13 15.55 19.69 16.52
C ALA A 13 16.90 19.06 16.14
N ARG A 14 17.21 17.86 16.68
CA ARG A 14 18.44 17.11 16.35
C ARG A 14 18.35 16.30 15.04
N ASN A 15 17.15 16.10 14.51
CA ASN A 15 16.90 15.34 13.27
C ASN A 15 16.34 16.27 12.20
N ASP A 16 17.22 17.08 11.58
CA ASP A 16 16.80 17.92 10.46
C ASP A 16 16.12 17.08 9.36
N ILE A 17 14.96 17.55 8.90
CA ILE A 17 14.15 16.80 7.95
C ILE A 17 14.85 16.61 6.60
N VAL A 18 15.67 17.57 6.17
CA VAL A 18 16.43 17.47 4.92
C VAL A 18 17.48 16.38 5.03
N ASP A 19 18.20 16.33 6.15
CA ASP A 19 19.24 15.32 6.40
C ASP A 19 18.63 13.91 6.49
N VAL A 20 17.46 13.77 7.10
CA VAL A 20 16.78 12.48 7.21
C VAL A 20 16.24 12.05 5.86
N VAL A 21 15.49 12.90 5.18
CA VAL A 21 14.85 12.59 3.89
C VAL A 21 15.88 12.34 2.78
N SER A 22 17.01 13.04 2.78
CA SER A 22 18.06 12.87 1.77
C SER A 22 18.69 11.48 1.74
N ASN A 23 18.54 10.68 2.82
CA ASN A 23 18.96 9.28 2.82
C ASN A 23 18.05 8.36 1.98
N TYR A 24 16.84 8.83 1.65
CA TYR A 24 15.83 8.06 0.93
C TYR A 24 15.48 8.67 -0.43
N VAL A 25 15.57 9.99 -0.54
CA VAL A 25 15.12 10.74 -1.72
C VAL A 25 16.24 11.66 -2.21
N SER A 26 16.53 11.62 -3.51
CA SER A 26 17.42 12.60 -4.14
C SER A 26 16.68 13.94 -4.26
N LEU A 27 17.03 14.89 -3.41
CA LEU A 27 16.43 16.21 -3.34
C LEU A 27 17.16 17.23 -4.20
N GLN A 28 16.43 18.08 -4.91
CA GLN A 28 16.96 19.18 -5.74
C GLN A 28 16.35 20.52 -5.30
N PRO A 29 17.13 21.59 -5.17
CA PRO A 29 16.62 22.91 -4.83
C PRO A 29 15.67 23.46 -5.91
N ARG A 30 14.52 23.97 -5.46
CA ARG A 30 13.57 24.63 -6.36
C ARG A 30 12.82 25.72 -5.59
N GLY A 31 13.18 26.97 -5.79
CA GLY A 31 12.66 28.07 -4.97
C GLY A 31 13.13 27.94 -3.51
N GLY A 32 12.27 28.30 -2.55
CA GLY A 32 12.56 28.15 -1.11
C GLY A 32 12.38 26.75 -0.54
N SER A 33 12.30 25.70 -1.37
CA SER A 33 12.09 24.32 -0.95
C SER A 33 12.93 23.34 -1.74
N LEU A 34 12.99 22.08 -1.27
CA LEU A 34 13.71 20.98 -1.94
C LEU A 34 12.67 19.99 -2.52
N TRP A 35 12.91 19.53 -3.74
CA TRP A 35 11.98 18.68 -4.48
C TRP A 35 12.63 17.37 -4.90
N GLY A 36 11.84 16.29 -4.88
CA GLY A 36 12.26 14.96 -5.32
C GLY A 36 11.07 14.09 -5.74
N CYS A 37 11.35 12.90 -6.26
CA CYS A 37 10.32 11.90 -6.46
C CYS A 37 9.88 11.32 -5.12
N CYS A 38 8.58 11.14 -4.96
CA CYS A 38 8.00 10.70 -3.69
C CYS A 38 8.42 9.27 -3.33
N PRO A 39 8.85 9.00 -2.09
CA PRO A 39 9.16 7.65 -1.68
C PRO A 39 7.88 6.83 -1.38
N PHE A 40 6.74 7.49 -1.18
CA PHE A 40 5.47 6.86 -0.78
C PHE A 40 4.59 6.43 -1.95
N HIS A 41 4.90 6.83 -3.19
CA HIS A 41 4.23 6.37 -4.40
C HIS A 41 5.18 6.48 -5.60
N SER A 42 4.94 5.68 -6.61
CA SER A 42 5.76 5.69 -7.82
C SER A 42 5.40 6.87 -8.73
N GLU A 43 6.40 7.68 -9.09
CA GLU A 43 6.25 8.81 -10.00
C GLU A 43 7.58 9.08 -10.74
N LYS A 44 7.48 9.71 -11.91
CA LYS A 44 8.67 10.15 -12.69
C LYS A 44 8.92 11.64 -12.64
N THR A 45 7.91 12.41 -12.22
CA THR A 45 7.99 13.86 -12.09
C THR A 45 7.98 14.22 -10.62
N PRO A 46 8.97 14.97 -10.12
CA PRO A 46 9.03 15.34 -8.71
C PRO A 46 7.75 16.03 -8.23
N SER A 47 7.04 15.41 -7.27
CA SER A 47 5.86 15.98 -6.61
C SER A 47 5.97 15.98 -5.09
N PHE A 48 7.05 15.41 -4.57
CA PHE A 48 7.39 15.44 -3.15
C PHE A 48 8.31 16.61 -2.86
N HIS A 49 7.93 17.45 -1.91
CA HIS A 49 8.75 18.59 -1.52
C HIS A 49 9.00 18.61 -0.02
N VAL A 50 10.15 19.12 0.36
CA VAL A 50 10.61 19.33 1.72
C VAL A 50 10.75 20.83 1.94
N LEU A 51 10.18 21.31 3.04
CA LEU A 51 10.22 22.69 3.50
C LEU A 51 11.17 22.79 4.70
N PRO A 52 12.45 23.17 4.51
CA PRO A 52 13.43 23.22 5.60
C PRO A 52 12.99 24.13 6.74
N ASP A 53 12.48 25.31 6.42
CA ASP A 53 12.09 26.32 7.42
C ASP A 53 10.93 25.85 8.32
N LYS A 54 10.08 24.97 7.81
CA LYS A 54 8.93 24.43 8.55
C LYS A 54 9.17 23.02 9.09
N GLN A 55 10.30 22.42 8.78
CA GLN A 55 10.63 21.02 9.13
C GLN A 55 9.53 20.03 8.71
N LEU A 56 8.97 20.23 7.51
CA LEU A 56 7.86 19.44 6.96
C LEU A 56 8.18 18.92 5.57
N CYS A 57 7.61 17.79 5.23
CA CYS A 57 7.54 17.29 3.87
C CYS A 57 6.08 17.06 3.45
N TYR A 58 5.82 17.13 2.14
CA TYR A 58 4.50 16.87 1.59
C TYR A 58 4.59 16.44 0.12
N CYS A 59 3.75 15.48 -0.27
CA CYS A 59 3.63 15.03 -1.64
C CYS A 59 2.32 15.51 -2.28
N PHE A 60 2.40 16.31 -3.34
CA PHE A 60 1.22 16.78 -4.08
C PHE A 60 0.53 15.65 -4.88
N GLY A 61 1.25 14.57 -5.20
CA GLY A 61 0.72 13.40 -5.90
C GLY A 61 -0.17 12.54 -5.03
N CYS A 62 0.41 11.91 -3.97
CA CYS A 62 -0.32 11.01 -3.08
C CYS A 62 -0.93 11.67 -1.84
N LYS A 63 -0.62 12.96 -1.59
CA LYS A 63 -1.12 13.75 -0.45
C LYS A 63 -0.60 13.33 0.92
N LYS A 64 0.41 12.47 0.98
CA LYS A 64 1.12 12.14 2.22
C LYS A 64 2.08 13.26 2.60
N GLY A 65 2.22 13.50 3.90
CA GLY A 65 3.14 14.49 4.42
C GLY A 65 3.22 14.45 5.95
N GLY A 66 4.13 15.24 6.50
CA GLY A 66 4.36 15.30 7.95
C GLY A 66 5.72 15.87 8.29
N GLY A 67 6.06 15.84 9.58
CA GLY A 67 7.41 16.09 10.06
C GLY A 67 8.32 14.86 9.93
N VAL A 68 9.52 14.96 10.49
CA VAL A 68 10.53 13.91 10.41
C VAL A 68 10.06 12.58 11.02
N ILE A 69 9.27 12.62 12.12
CA ILE A 69 8.71 11.41 12.74
C ILE A 69 7.71 10.75 11.81
N ASN A 70 6.76 11.52 11.23
CA ASN A 70 5.78 10.98 10.28
C ASN A 70 6.46 10.39 9.04
N PHE A 71 7.50 11.05 8.54
CA PHE A 71 8.27 10.55 7.40
C PHE A 71 8.86 9.17 7.69
N ILE A 72 9.49 8.99 8.85
CA ILE A 72 10.06 7.70 9.27
C ILE A 72 8.97 6.65 9.58
N MET A 73 7.85 7.05 10.16
CA MET A 73 6.70 6.14 10.35
C MET A 73 6.23 5.54 9.03
N GLU A 74 6.05 6.37 8.01
CA GLU A 74 5.60 5.95 6.68
C GLU A 74 6.67 5.16 5.92
N GLU A 75 7.92 5.66 5.91
CA GLU A 75 9.00 5.09 5.12
C GLU A 75 9.49 3.76 5.69
N GLU A 76 9.69 3.68 7.00
CA GLU A 76 10.16 2.48 7.68
C GLU A 76 9.02 1.59 8.21
N ASN A 77 7.75 2.01 7.99
CA ASN A 77 6.56 1.32 8.50
C ASN A 77 6.63 1.06 10.00
N LEU A 78 6.95 2.10 10.76
CA LEU A 78 7.10 2.05 12.20
C LEU A 78 5.88 2.67 12.91
N SER A 79 5.61 2.20 14.13
CA SER A 79 4.73 2.91 15.06
C SER A 79 5.38 4.23 15.49
N PHE A 80 4.60 5.18 16.00
CA PHE A 80 5.14 6.44 16.52
C PHE A 80 6.26 6.22 17.56
N PRO A 81 6.12 5.37 18.59
CA PRO A 81 7.22 5.10 19.52
C PRO A 81 8.45 4.49 18.85
N ASP A 82 8.27 3.61 17.87
CA ASP A 82 9.41 2.98 17.20
C ASP A 82 10.14 3.97 16.28
N ALA A 83 9.42 4.88 15.62
CA ALA A 83 10.00 5.96 14.82
C ALA A 83 10.79 6.94 15.70
N VAL A 84 10.25 7.29 16.88
CA VAL A 84 10.94 8.11 17.89
C VAL A 84 12.24 7.44 18.33
N ARG A 85 12.22 6.14 18.67
CA ARG A 85 13.42 5.38 19.02
C ARG A 85 14.43 5.27 17.87
N PHE A 86 13.94 5.13 16.64
CA PHE A 86 14.77 5.10 15.44
C PHE A 86 15.55 6.41 15.28
N LEU A 87 14.84 7.53 15.37
CA LEU A 87 15.44 8.87 15.27
C LEU A 87 16.38 9.18 16.45
N ALA A 88 16.01 8.77 17.67
CA ALA A 88 16.86 8.94 18.86
C ALA A 88 18.20 8.19 18.73
N ARG A 89 18.18 6.95 18.23
CA ARG A 89 19.39 6.18 17.94
C ARG A 89 20.27 6.84 16.89
N ARG A 90 19.67 7.44 15.86
CA ARG A 90 20.39 8.14 14.79
C ARG A 90 21.26 9.28 15.32
N VAL A 91 20.78 9.99 16.36
CA VAL A 91 21.46 11.13 16.96
C VAL A 91 22.08 10.83 18.34
N ASN A 92 22.18 9.54 18.70
CA ASN A 92 22.68 9.07 20.00
C ASN A 92 21.99 9.75 21.20
N MET A 93 20.70 10.03 21.08
CA MET A 93 19.88 10.62 22.14
C MET A 93 19.34 9.51 23.05
N PRO A 94 19.56 9.56 24.38
CA PRO A 94 18.98 8.59 25.29
C PRO A 94 17.46 8.71 25.30
N VAL A 95 16.78 7.58 25.08
CA VAL A 95 15.32 7.54 25.12
C VAL A 95 14.90 7.38 26.59
N PRO A 96 13.99 8.20 27.12
CA PRO A 96 13.44 8.00 28.47
C PRO A 96 12.88 6.58 28.61
N GLU A 97 13.12 5.93 29.75
CA GLU A 97 12.51 4.62 30.04
C GLU A 97 10.99 4.79 30.11
N GLU A 98 10.29 4.17 29.17
CA GLU A 98 8.87 4.34 28.98
C GLU A 98 8.00 3.34 29.74
N GLU A 99 6.87 3.83 30.18
CA GLU A 99 5.63 3.04 30.14
C GLU A 99 5.21 2.88 28.68
N HIS A 100 5.50 1.71 28.08
CA HIS A 100 5.10 1.37 26.72
C HIS A 100 3.59 1.61 26.54
N SER A 101 3.17 2.31 25.46
CA SER A 101 1.76 2.36 25.12
C SER A 101 1.21 0.93 25.01
N ASP A 102 -0.04 0.72 25.38
CA ASP A 102 -0.66 -0.61 25.33
C ASP A 102 -0.55 -1.23 23.93
N GLU A 103 -0.60 -0.43 22.89
CA GLU A 103 -0.41 -0.85 21.51
C GLU A 103 1.04 -1.32 21.22
N SER A 104 2.04 -0.60 21.70
CA SER A 104 3.45 -0.98 21.54
C SER A 104 3.78 -2.25 22.34
N ARG A 105 3.22 -2.38 23.54
CA ARG A 105 3.30 -3.62 24.33
C ARG A 105 2.65 -4.78 23.61
N LEU A 106 1.43 -4.59 23.10
CA LEU A 106 0.70 -5.62 22.36
C LEU A 106 1.47 -6.03 21.10
N ARG A 107 2.02 -5.07 20.33
CA ARG A 107 2.85 -5.35 19.16
C ARG A 107 4.07 -6.21 19.50
N SER A 108 4.82 -5.83 20.53
CA SER A 108 5.99 -6.59 21.00
C SER A 108 5.60 -7.99 21.50
N ARG A 109 4.48 -8.10 22.20
CA ARG A 109 3.94 -9.38 22.69
C ARG A 109 3.53 -10.28 21.52
N ILE A 110 2.86 -9.75 20.49
CA ILE A 110 2.47 -10.52 19.30
C ILE A 110 3.69 -10.98 18.51
N LEU A 111 4.73 -10.15 18.34
CA LEU A 111 5.97 -10.58 17.67
C LEU A 111 6.66 -11.71 18.46
N SER A 112 6.69 -11.62 19.78
CA SER A 112 7.23 -12.68 20.65
C SER A 112 6.39 -13.96 20.56
N LEU A 113 5.07 -13.84 20.59
CA LEU A 113 4.12 -14.94 20.41
C LEU A 113 4.31 -15.63 19.04
N ASN A 114 4.41 -14.86 17.96
CA ASN A 114 4.62 -15.40 16.63
C ASN A 114 5.96 -16.13 16.52
N ARG A 115 7.03 -15.63 17.14
CA ARG A 115 8.34 -16.31 17.20
C ARG A 115 8.23 -17.64 17.93
N ASP A 116 7.56 -17.67 19.08
CA ASP A 116 7.33 -18.87 19.86
C ASP A 116 6.44 -19.88 19.12
N ALA A 117 5.40 -19.40 18.44
CA ALA A 117 4.54 -20.22 17.58
C ALA A 117 5.31 -20.81 16.40
N ALA A 118 6.18 -20.03 15.74
CA ALA A 118 7.04 -20.54 14.67
C ALA A 118 7.95 -21.66 15.17
N ARG A 119 8.53 -21.50 16.34
CA ARG A 119 9.33 -22.53 16.99
C ARG A 119 8.50 -23.78 17.30
N PHE A 120 7.32 -23.61 17.87
CA PHE A 120 6.39 -24.72 18.13
C PHE A 120 6.05 -25.50 16.86
N TYR A 121 5.68 -24.83 15.78
CA TYR A 121 5.35 -25.49 14.52
C TYR A 121 6.58 -26.19 13.89
N TYR A 122 7.76 -25.59 14.00
CA TYR A 122 9.00 -26.21 13.53
C TYR A 122 9.33 -27.48 14.30
N ASP A 123 9.27 -27.45 15.64
CA ASP A 123 9.53 -28.61 16.49
C ASP A 123 8.45 -29.70 16.27
N GLN A 124 7.19 -29.28 16.07
CA GLN A 124 6.07 -30.18 15.75
C GLN A 124 6.32 -30.95 14.45
N LEU A 125 6.95 -30.35 13.43
CA LEU A 125 7.24 -31.01 12.14
C LEU A 125 8.08 -32.28 12.32
N TYR A 126 8.97 -32.31 13.28
CA TYR A 126 9.84 -33.45 13.56
C TYR A 126 9.33 -34.35 14.71
N SER A 127 8.14 -34.06 15.23
CA SER A 127 7.46 -34.89 16.22
C SER A 127 6.62 -36.00 15.54
N PRO A 128 6.20 -37.04 16.28
CA PRO A 128 5.25 -38.04 15.76
C PRO A 128 3.96 -37.45 15.20
N LYS A 129 3.45 -36.37 15.78
CA LYS A 129 2.23 -35.67 15.34
C LYS A 129 2.43 -34.92 14.01
N GLY A 130 3.63 -34.52 13.69
CA GLY A 130 4.00 -33.88 12.42
C GLY A 130 4.34 -34.83 11.28
N ALA A 131 4.40 -36.14 11.53
CA ALA A 131 4.78 -37.14 10.53
C ALA A 131 4.03 -37.03 9.19
N PRO A 132 2.71 -36.81 9.14
CA PRO A 132 1.99 -36.66 7.86
C PRO A 132 2.47 -35.45 7.05
N VAL A 133 2.80 -34.31 7.71
CA VAL A 133 3.33 -33.11 7.06
C VAL A 133 4.76 -33.37 6.56
N LEU A 134 5.57 -34.04 7.35
CA LEU A 134 6.94 -34.42 6.97
C LEU A 134 6.94 -35.36 5.76
N GLU A 135 6.02 -36.30 5.69
CA GLU A 135 5.85 -37.21 4.53
C GLU A 135 5.40 -36.40 3.29
N TYR A 136 4.44 -35.51 3.44
CA TYR A 136 4.03 -34.58 2.36
C TYR A 136 5.23 -33.80 1.81
N MET A 137 6.10 -33.27 2.70
CA MET A 137 7.30 -32.56 2.28
C MET A 137 8.29 -33.46 1.54
N LYS A 138 8.48 -34.71 1.99
CA LYS A 138 9.33 -35.69 1.31
C LYS A 138 8.81 -35.99 -0.11
N ASN A 139 7.50 -36.20 -0.24
CA ASN A 139 6.84 -36.45 -1.53
C ASN A 139 6.98 -35.24 -2.48
N ARG A 140 7.03 -34.04 -1.93
CA ARG A 140 7.35 -32.79 -2.65
C ARG A 140 8.83 -32.58 -2.89
N LYS A 141 9.71 -33.44 -2.37
CA LYS A 141 11.17 -33.33 -2.43
C LYS A 141 11.74 -32.08 -1.75
N ILE A 142 11.02 -31.50 -0.76
CA ILE A 142 11.51 -30.37 0.03
C ILE A 142 12.60 -30.91 0.98
N THR A 143 13.82 -30.38 0.86
CA THR A 143 14.96 -30.81 1.68
C THR A 143 14.87 -30.23 3.10
N ARG A 144 15.47 -30.95 4.06
CA ARG A 144 15.57 -30.50 5.45
C ARG A 144 16.28 -29.15 5.56
N ARG A 145 17.32 -28.93 4.74
CA ARG A 145 18.04 -27.65 4.71
C ARG A 145 17.10 -26.50 4.39
N ASN A 146 16.26 -26.64 3.37
CA ASN A 146 15.31 -25.58 3.00
C ASN A 146 14.16 -25.46 3.99
N ALA A 147 13.67 -26.57 4.54
CA ALA A 147 12.70 -26.52 5.62
C ALA A 147 13.23 -25.66 6.80
N THR A 148 14.50 -25.83 7.15
CA THR A 148 15.15 -25.05 8.21
C THR A 148 15.35 -23.59 7.80
N ASN A 149 15.83 -23.33 6.58
CA ASN A 149 16.07 -21.96 6.09
C ASN A 149 14.80 -21.10 6.08
N PHE A 150 13.66 -21.69 5.72
CA PHE A 150 12.37 -21.04 5.70
C PHE A 150 11.59 -21.18 7.01
N GLY A 151 12.10 -21.93 7.98
CA GLY A 151 11.43 -22.19 9.24
C GLY A 151 10.13 -22.97 9.08
N LEU A 152 10.02 -23.83 8.05
CA LEU A 152 8.79 -24.58 7.78
C LEU A 152 8.40 -25.43 8.98
N GLY A 153 7.10 -25.52 9.24
CA GLY A 153 6.57 -26.23 10.38
C GLY A 153 5.35 -27.09 10.05
N ALA A 154 4.83 -27.75 11.04
CA ALA A 154 3.61 -28.55 10.96
C ALA A 154 2.59 -28.11 11.99
N SER A 155 1.32 -27.99 11.59
CA SER A 155 0.20 -28.03 12.53
C SER A 155 -0.43 -29.42 12.51
N ALA A 156 -0.57 -30.00 13.69
CA ALA A 156 -1.18 -31.30 13.86
C ALA A 156 -2.71 -31.26 13.67
N ASP A 157 -3.33 -32.44 13.67
CA ASP A 157 -4.78 -32.59 13.70
C ASP A 157 -5.31 -32.43 15.15
N GLU A 158 -5.09 -31.27 15.72
CA GLU A 158 -5.52 -30.91 17.08
C GLU A 158 -6.27 -29.58 17.06
N TRP A 159 -7.24 -29.47 17.97
CA TRP A 159 -8.07 -28.27 18.02
C TRP A 159 -7.42 -27.09 18.77
N ASP A 160 -6.54 -27.39 19.73
CA ASP A 160 -5.97 -26.40 20.66
C ASP A 160 -4.51 -26.68 21.04
N GLY A 161 -3.79 -27.44 20.22
CA GLY A 161 -2.41 -27.83 20.50
C GLY A 161 -1.47 -26.63 20.62
N LEU A 162 -1.54 -25.67 19.70
CA LEU A 162 -0.79 -24.44 19.77
C LEU A 162 -1.28 -23.55 20.92
N LEU A 163 -2.60 -23.38 21.07
CA LEU A 163 -3.17 -22.56 22.14
C LEU A 163 -2.71 -23.05 23.51
N THR A 164 -2.77 -24.35 23.75
CA THR A 164 -2.30 -24.96 25.01
C THR A 164 -0.81 -24.70 25.25
N ALA A 165 0.03 -24.83 24.21
CA ALA A 165 1.45 -24.57 24.31
C ALA A 165 1.76 -23.09 24.59
N MET A 166 1.06 -22.18 23.94
CA MET A 166 1.29 -20.73 24.11
C MET A 166 0.75 -20.22 25.45
N ARG A 167 -0.39 -20.74 25.92
CA ARG A 167 -0.89 -20.44 27.29
C ARG A 167 0.09 -20.86 28.37
N LYS A 168 0.76 -22.03 28.22
CA LYS A 168 1.83 -22.46 29.14
C LYS A 168 3.02 -21.51 29.15
N LYS A 169 3.26 -20.78 28.06
CA LYS A 169 4.29 -19.72 27.99
C LYS A 169 3.82 -18.36 28.51
N GLY A 170 2.58 -18.26 29.01
CA GLY A 170 2.05 -17.03 29.60
C GLY A 170 1.44 -16.06 28.58
N TYR A 171 1.01 -16.53 27.41
CA TYR A 171 0.24 -15.73 26.47
C TYR A 171 -1.26 -15.83 26.76
N GLY A 172 -1.92 -14.66 26.78
CA GLY A 172 -3.35 -14.56 27.03
C GLY A 172 -4.20 -14.80 25.78
N ASP A 173 -5.48 -15.14 25.98
CA ASP A 173 -6.45 -15.40 24.90
C ASP A 173 -6.64 -14.17 23.99
N GLY A 174 -6.57 -12.95 24.54
CA GLY A 174 -6.61 -11.71 23.77
C GLY A 174 -5.43 -11.58 22.80
N GLU A 175 -4.21 -11.93 23.23
CA GLU A 175 -3.01 -11.92 22.38
C GLU A 175 -3.09 -12.98 21.28
N LEU A 176 -3.60 -14.17 21.60
CA LEU A 176 -3.79 -15.28 20.67
C LEU A 176 -4.81 -14.94 19.58
N LEU A 177 -5.88 -14.23 19.91
CA LEU A 177 -6.85 -13.73 18.93
C LEU A 177 -6.26 -12.59 18.11
N ALA A 178 -5.59 -11.62 18.75
CA ALA A 178 -5.01 -10.46 18.09
C ALA A 178 -3.86 -10.83 17.13
N SER A 179 -3.13 -11.93 17.38
CA SER A 179 -2.12 -12.49 16.48
C SER A 179 -2.71 -13.23 15.27
N GLY A 180 -4.01 -13.56 15.32
CA GLY A 180 -4.67 -14.37 14.30
C GLY A 180 -4.27 -15.85 14.31
N LEU A 181 -3.67 -16.35 15.39
CA LEU A 181 -3.36 -17.77 15.59
C LEU A 181 -4.55 -18.56 16.14
N ALA A 182 -5.49 -17.88 16.80
CA ALA A 182 -6.71 -18.44 17.35
C ALA A 182 -7.95 -17.95 16.60
N ILE A 183 -8.99 -18.78 16.62
CA ILE A 183 -10.33 -18.44 16.14
C ILE A 183 -11.34 -18.70 17.27
N ARG A 184 -12.31 -17.81 17.42
CA ARG A 184 -13.42 -17.99 18.35
C ARG A 184 -14.49 -18.89 17.71
N GLY A 185 -14.79 -20.00 18.35
CA GLY A 185 -15.85 -20.92 17.94
C GLY A 185 -17.26 -20.38 18.27
N LYS A 186 -18.26 -21.00 17.68
CA LYS A 186 -19.68 -20.66 17.93
C LYS A 186 -20.07 -20.76 19.41
N ASN A 187 -19.43 -21.63 20.16
CA ASN A 187 -19.65 -21.85 21.60
C ASN A 187 -18.76 -20.94 22.48
N GLY A 188 -18.13 -19.91 21.91
CA GLY A 188 -17.28 -18.97 22.65
C GLY A 188 -15.86 -19.45 22.95
N GLY A 189 -15.58 -20.75 22.85
CA GLY A 189 -14.21 -21.31 23.04
C GLY A 189 -13.26 -20.93 21.91
N LEU A 190 -11.94 -20.94 22.19
CA LEU A 190 -10.91 -20.69 21.21
C LEU A 190 -10.37 -22.02 20.67
N TYR A 191 -10.00 -22.04 19.38
CA TYR A 191 -9.32 -23.15 18.74
C TYR A 191 -8.23 -22.66 17.77
N ASP A 192 -7.28 -23.54 17.47
CA ASP A 192 -6.16 -23.26 16.57
C ASP A 192 -6.65 -22.94 15.16
N LYS A 193 -6.20 -21.82 14.60
CA LYS A 193 -6.52 -21.46 13.22
C LYS A 193 -5.96 -22.43 12.20
N PHE A 194 -4.74 -22.90 12.40
CA PHE A 194 -4.06 -23.80 11.49
C PHE A 194 -4.09 -25.22 12.05
N ARG A 195 -4.66 -26.14 11.28
CA ARG A 195 -4.76 -27.56 11.62
C ARG A 195 -4.52 -28.43 10.37
N LYS A 196 -3.84 -29.55 10.50
CA LYS A 196 -3.49 -30.46 9.38
C LYS A 196 -2.78 -29.77 8.23
N ARG A 197 -1.82 -28.85 8.50
CA ARG A 197 -1.22 -28.03 7.45
C ARG A 197 0.30 -28.01 7.55
N LEU A 198 0.94 -27.92 6.38
CA LEU A 198 2.30 -27.41 6.28
C LEU A 198 2.28 -25.91 6.53
N ILE A 199 3.10 -25.46 7.48
CA ILE A 199 3.15 -24.07 7.95
C ILE A 199 4.36 -23.34 7.35
N PHE A 200 4.11 -22.14 6.85
CA PHE A 200 5.08 -21.22 6.28
C PHE A 200 5.12 -19.96 7.15
N PRO A 201 6.14 -19.77 7.99
CA PRO A 201 6.29 -18.51 8.72
C PRO A 201 6.51 -17.36 7.72
N ILE A 202 5.78 -16.27 7.91
CA ILE A 202 5.91 -15.05 7.12
C ILE A 202 6.87 -14.14 7.87
N ILE A 203 8.08 -14.02 7.34
CA ILE A 203 9.20 -13.33 8.00
C ILE A 203 9.49 -12.05 7.22
N ASP A 204 9.55 -10.92 7.92
CA ASP A 204 9.88 -9.63 7.33
C ASP A 204 11.39 -9.50 7.03
N VAL A 205 11.77 -8.41 6.36
CA VAL A 205 13.17 -8.15 6.02
C VAL A 205 14.08 -7.94 7.23
N ARG A 206 13.54 -7.71 8.42
CA ARG A 206 14.30 -7.58 9.68
C ARG A 206 14.50 -8.91 10.38
N GLY A 207 13.72 -9.93 10.02
CA GLY A 207 13.75 -11.27 10.60
C GLY A 207 12.63 -11.52 11.61
N ASP A 208 11.68 -10.60 11.76
CA ASP A 208 10.53 -10.78 12.64
C ASP A 208 9.45 -11.65 11.98
N VAL A 209 8.88 -12.59 12.75
CA VAL A 209 7.76 -13.42 12.30
C VAL A 209 6.47 -12.63 12.44
N LEU A 210 5.91 -12.20 11.32
CA LEU A 210 4.70 -11.37 11.29
C LEU A 210 3.41 -12.20 11.35
N GLY A 211 3.45 -13.43 10.83
CA GLY A 211 2.29 -14.32 10.74
C GLY A 211 2.66 -15.62 10.04
N PHE A 212 1.65 -16.33 9.55
CA PHE A 212 1.81 -17.67 8.98
C PHE A 212 0.93 -17.87 7.76
N GLY A 213 1.43 -18.63 6.79
CA GLY A 213 0.66 -19.31 5.77
C GLY A 213 0.53 -20.80 6.12
N GLY A 214 -0.60 -21.40 5.82
CA GLY A 214 -0.83 -22.83 6.01
C GLY A 214 -1.39 -23.48 4.76
N ARG A 215 -0.76 -24.54 4.26
CA ARG A 215 -1.23 -25.34 3.12
C ARG A 215 -1.72 -26.71 3.58
N ILE A 216 -2.91 -27.12 3.10
CA ILE A 216 -3.40 -28.50 3.32
C ILE A 216 -2.45 -29.52 2.73
N ILE A 217 -2.32 -30.68 3.39
CA ILE A 217 -1.43 -31.78 2.98
C ILE A 217 -2.19 -32.89 2.25
N SER A 218 -3.53 -32.96 2.38
CA SER A 218 -4.38 -33.93 1.68
C SER A 218 -5.31 -33.21 0.68
N LYS A 219 -5.59 -33.86 -0.45
CA LYS A 219 -6.58 -33.39 -1.42
C LYS A 219 -8.02 -33.58 -0.92
N ASP A 220 -8.23 -34.49 0.03
CA ASP A 220 -9.54 -34.82 0.59
C ASP A 220 -9.96 -33.87 1.72
N ASP A 221 -9.08 -32.96 2.13
CA ASP A 221 -9.42 -31.91 3.12
C ASP A 221 -10.36 -30.90 2.46
N PRO A 222 -11.60 -30.69 2.99
CA PRO A 222 -12.57 -29.75 2.42
C PRO A 222 -12.19 -28.28 2.63
N GLY A 223 -11.12 -28.01 3.38
CA GLY A 223 -10.65 -26.66 3.67
C GLY A 223 -9.98 -25.97 2.47
N ALA A 224 -9.80 -24.65 2.56
CA ALA A 224 -9.08 -23.88 1.56
C ALA A 224 -7.65 -24.42 1.40
N LYS A 225 -7.18 -24.59 0.14
CA LYS A 225 -5.83 -25.09 -0.20
C LYS A 225 -4.74 -24.29 0.52
N TYR A 226 -4.87 -22.98 0.57
CA TYR A 226 -4.02 -22.05 1.33
C TYR A 226 -4.85 -21.21 2.28
N MET A 227 -4.30 -20.95 3.46
CA MET A 227 -4.86 -20.09 4.47
C MET A 227 -3.73 -19.23 5.05
N ASN A 228 -3.94 -17.93 5.16
CA ASN A 228 -2.98 -17.01 5.77
C ASN A 228 -3.52 -16.41 7.07
N THR A 229 -2.61 -15.92 7.93
CA THR A 229 -2.95 -15.01 9.03
C THR A 229 -3.78 -13.85 8.49
N PRO A 230 -4.86 -13.40 9.18
CA PRO A 230 -5.59 -12.19 8.81
C PRO A 230 -4.73 -10.94 9.00
N GLU A 231 -5.21 -9.77 8.57
CA GLU A 231 -4.57 -8.50 8.93
C GLU A 231 -4.50 -8.36 10.45
N THR A 232 -3.32 -7.98 10.97
CA THR A 232 -3.08 -7.78 12.41
C THR A 232 -2.27 -6.50 12.62
N ILE A 233 -2.07 -6.09 13.86
CA ILE A 233 -1.20 -4.95 14.19
C ILE A 233 0.26 -5.11 13.71
N VAL A 234 0.73 -6.36 13.48
CA VAL A 234 2.09 -6.65 13.01
C VAL A 234 2.15 -7.12 11.56
N TYR A 235 1.04 -7.56 10.97
CA TYR A 235 0.99 -8.19 9.65
C TYR A 235 0.01 -7.52 8.71
N SER A 236 0.50 -7.10 7.55
CA SER A 236 -0.33 -6.68 6.43
C SER A 236 0.11 -7.35 5.14
N LYS A 237 -0.82 -8.05 4.47
CA LYS A 237 -0.58 -8.73 3.18
C LYS A 237 -0.09 -7.79 2.11
N ARG A 238 -0.49 -6.52 2.18
CA ARG A 238 -0.14 -5.49 1.18
C ARG A 238 1.32 -5.07 1.26
N ARG A 239 2.01 -5.32 2.38
CA ARG A 239 3.35 -4.79 2.69
C ARG A 239 4.43 -5.86 2.77
N VAL A 240 4.06 -7.14 2.65
CA VAL A 240 4.98 -8.26 2.84
C VAL A 240 5.07 -9.11 1.58
N LEU A 241 6.28 -9.60 1.31
CA LEU A 241 6.56 -10.60 0.29
C LEU A 241 7.20 -11.82 0.95
N TYR A 242 6.63 -13.01 0.71
CA TYR A 242 7.18 -14.24 1.24
C TYR A 242 8.55 -14.56 0.63
N GLY A 243 9.51 -14.89 1.45
CA GLY A 243 10.88 -15.22 1.02
C GLY A 243 11.79 -14.01 0.78
N LEU A 244 11.28 -12.76 0.83
CA LEU A 244 12.11 -11.57 0.59
C LEU A 244 13.21 -11.39 1.65
N ASN A 245 12.99 -11.82 2.90
CA ASN A 245 14.01 -11.85 3.95
C ASN A 245 15.27 -12.65 3.58
N LEU A 246 15.12 -13.66 2.71
CA LEU A 246 16.21 -14.45 2.15
C LEU A 246 16.66 -13.86 0.80
N ALA A 247 15.73 -13.57 -0.10
CA ALA A 247 16.00 -13.08 -1.45
C ALA A 247 16.82 -11.77 -1.47
N LYS A 248 16.65 -10.89 -0.49
CA LYS A 248 17.47 -9.66 -0.35
C LYS A 248 18.97 -9.91 -0.16
N LYS A 249 19.38 -11.15 0.18
CA LYS A 249 20.79 -11.55 0.37
C LYS A 249 21.37 -12.18 -0.89
N SER A 250 20.55 -12.40 -1.92
CA SER A 250 21.00 -12.97 -3.19
C SER A 250 22.01 -12.05 -3.88
N LYS A 251 22.92 -12.67 -4.61
CA LYS A 251 23.88 -11.96 -5.48
C LYS A 251 23.34 -11.73 -6.89
N ARG A 252 22.13 -12.22 -7.21
CA ARG A 252 21.47 -11.98 -8.49
C ARG A 252 20.96 -10.55 -8.56
N SER A 253 21.03 -9.94 -9.74
CA SER A 253 20.62 -8.54 -9.96
C SER A 253 19.11 -8.32 -10.00
N ASN A 254 18.35 -9.41 -10.17
CA ASN A 254 16.89 -9.37 -10.28
C ASN A 254 16.20 -10.11 -9.13
N ILE A 255 14.90 -9.87 -9.00
CA ILE A 255 14.01 -10.66 -8.13
C ILE A 255 12.96 -11.36 -8.98
N ILE A 256 12.77 -12.64 -8.73
CA ILE A 256 11.75 -13.49 -9.38
C ILE A 256 10.50 -13.46 -8.51
N LEU A 257 9.39 -12.95 -9.07
CA LEU A 257 8.09 -12.95 -8.42
C LEU A 257 7.25 -14.13 -8.89
N VAL A 258 6.87 -15.01 -7.96
CA VAL A 258 5.97 -16.15 -8.17
C VAL A 258 4.68 -16.00 -7.36
N GLU A 259 3.70 -16.88 -7.55
CA GLU A 259 2.42 -16.81 -6.84
C GLU A 259 2.45 -17.50 -5.47
N GLY A 260 3.08 -18.66 -5.38
CA GLY A 260 2.98 -19.56 -4.24
C GLY A 260 4.21 -19.63 -3.34
N ASN A 261 3.97 -19.88 -2.06
CA ASN A 261 5.05 -20.05 -1.07
C ASN A 261 5.91 -21.29 -1.37
N ILE A 262 5.30 -22.35 -1.91
CA ILE A 262 6.05 -23.57 -2.29
C ILE A 262 6.96 -23.28 -3.47
N ASP A 263 6.52 -22.52 -4.46
CA ASP A 263 7.34 -22.15 -5.61
C ASP A 263 8.61 -21.41 -5.16
N VAL A 264 8.47 -20.49 -4.21
CA VAL A 264 9.63 -19.81 -3.60
C VAL A 264 10.58 -20.81 -2.96
N VAL A 265 10.08 -21.74 -2.13
CA VAL A 265 10.92 -22.73 -1.45
C VAL A 265 11.65 -23.63 -2.46
N MET A 266 10.95 -24.05 -3.52
CA MET A 266 11.53 -24.95 -4.54
C MET A 266 12.53 -24.22 -5.45
N LEU A 267 12.28 -22.97 -5.82
CA LEU A 267 13.23 -22.14 -6.55
C LEU A 267 14.50 -21.90 -5.73
N HIS A 268 14.38 -21.53 -4.46
CA HIS A 268 15.54 -21.41 -3.57
C HIS A 268 16.31 -22.72 -3.46
N GLN A 269 15.62 -23.85 -3.39
CA GLN A 269 16.25 -25.18 -3.36
C GLN A 269 17.04 -25.48 -4.64
N ALA A 270 16.55 -25.03 -5.78
CA ALA A 270 17.22 -25.16 -7.07
C ALA A 270 18.37 -24.15 -7.27
N GLY A 271 18.56 -23.19 -6.33
CA GLY A 271 19.61 -22.19 -6.38
C GLY A 271 19.16 -20.84 -6.95
N PHE A 272 17.85 -20.60 -7.09
CA PHE A 272 17.26 -19.30 -7.41
C PHE A 272 16.85 -18.59 -6.11
N ASP A 273 17.86 -18.19 -5.33
CA ASP A 273 17.73 -17.62 -3.99
C ASP A 273 17.20 -16.17 -3.98
N ASN A 274 16.85 -15.66 -5.16
CA ASN A 274 16.23 -14.36 -5.40
C ASN A 274 14.71 -14.44 -5.64
N ALA A 275 14.07 -15.59 -5.41
CA ALA A 275 12.64 -15.74 -5.59
C ALA A 275 11.85 -15.26 -4.36
N CYS A 276 10.70 -14.59 -4.59
CA CYS A 276 9.74 -14.24 -3.56
C CYS A 276 8.30 -14.28 -4.12
N ALA A 277 7.29 -14.30 -3.24
CA ALA A 277 5.89 -14.38 -3.63
C ALA A 277 5.03 -13.32 -2.94
N SER A 278 3.98 -12.86 -3.67
CA SER A 278 2.90 -12.10 -3.06
C SER A 278 2.01 -13.03 -2.24
N MET A 279 1.44 -12.54 -1.13
CA MET A 279 0.73 -13.37 -0.15
C MET A 279 -0.70 -13.76 -0.57
N GLY A 280 -0.89 -14.23 -1.83
CA GLY A 280 -2.21 -14.57 -2.37
C GLY A 280 -3.05 -13.35 -2.71
N THR A 281 -2.41 -12.23 -3.02
CA THR A 281 -3.01 -10.98 -3.49
C THR A 281 -2.30 -10.52 -4.76
N ALA A 282 -2.97 -9.67 -5.56
CA ALA A 282 -2.26 -8.97 -6.63
C ALA A 282 -1.11 -8.13 -6.03
N LEU A 283 -0.04 -7.94 -6.81
CA LEU A 283 1.09 -7.08 -6.45
C LEU A 283 0.60 -5.68 -6.08
N THR A 284 1.18 -5.08 -5.03
CA THR A 284 0.77 -3.78 -4.50
C THR A 284 1.86 -2.73 -4.66
N THR A 285 1.48 -1.46 -4.54
CA THR A 285 2.44 -0.34 -4.58
C THR A 285 3.43 -0.43 -3.41
N GLU A 286 2.96 -0.81 -2.22
CA GLU A 286 3.79 -0.97 -1.03
C GLU A 286 4.83 -2.09 -1.18
N GLN A 287 4.45 -3.19 -1.84
CA GLN A 287 5.39 -4.27 -2.17
C GLN A 287 6.43 -3.83 -3.22
N LEU A 288 6.04 -3.02 -4.21
CA LEU A 288 6.99 -2.44 -5.17
C LEU A 288 7.98 -1.49 -4.52
N GLN A 289 7.52 -0.64 -3.61
CA GLN A 289 8.40 0.22 -2.81
C GLN A 289 9.42 -0.59 -2.00
N LEU A 290 8.95 -1.69 -1.39
CA LEU A 290 9.85 -2.59 -0.67
C LEU A 290 10.89 -3.23 -1.60
N LEU A 291 10.48 -3.70 -2.80
CA LEU A 291 11.37 -4.30 -3.79
C LEU A 291 12.39 -3.32 -4.35
N SER A 292 12.04 -2.05 -4.54
CA SER A 292 12.92 -1.02 -5.12
C SER A 292 14.20 -0.78 -4.32
N ARG A 293 14.20 -1.15 -3.05
CA ARG A 293 15.38 -1.10 -2.16
C ARG A 293 16.41 -2.19 -2.46
N TYR A 294 15.99 -3.28 -3.14
CA TYR A 294 16.82 -4.47 -3.30
C TYR A 294 17.15 -4.79 -4.76
N THR A 295 16.33 -4.33 -5.71
CA THR A 295 16.54 -4.61 -7.13
C THR A 295 16.02 -3.48 -8.01
N LYS A 296 16.51 -3.44 -9.25
CA LYS A 296 15.95 -2.63 -10.35
C LYS A 296 15.31 -3.49 -11.43
N GLU A 297 15.42 -4.82 -11.33
CA GLU A 297 14.86 -5.75 -12.31
C GLU A 297 13.95 -6.77 -11.63
N ILE A 298 12.73 -6.91 -12.15
CA ILE A 298 11.72 -7.88 -11.69
C ILE A 298 11.41 -8.84 -12.83
N VAL A 299 11.45 -10.14 -12.52
CA VAL A 299 10.99 -11.20 -13.42
C VAL A 299 9.68 -11.74 -12.89
N LEU A 300 8.57 -11.52 -13.60
CA LEU A 300 7.27 -12.10 -13.28
C LEU A 300 7.22 -13.53 -13.79
N CYS A 301 7.09 -14.50 -12.90
CA CYS A 301 6.97 -15.93 -13.20
C CYS A 301 5.70 -16.46 -12.52
N TYR A 302 4.54 -15.98 -12.99
CA TYR A 302 3.23 -16.41 -12.49
C TYR A 302 2.72 -17.62 -13.26
N ASP A 303 1.72 -18.30 -12.71
CA ASP A 303 1.14 -19.50 -13.30
C ASP A 303 0.62 -19.25 -14.71
N ASN A 304 0.87 -20.17 -15.64
CA ASN A 304 0.40 -20.03 -17.03
C ASN A 304 -1.06 -20.48 -17.19
N ASP A 305 -1.93 -20.08 -16.27
CA ASP A 305 -3.38 -20.22 -16.36
C ASP A 305 -4.06 -18.85 -16.60
N ASP A 306 -5.38 -18.85 -16.75
CA ASP A 306 -6.11 -17.61 -17.04
C ASP A 306 -6.04 -16.61 -15.88
N ALA A 307 -6.01 -17.12 -14.62
CA ALA A 307 -5.87 -16.29 -13.43
C ALA A 307 -4.47 -15.67 -13.34
N GLY A 308 -3.41 -16.46 -13.57
CA GLY A 308 -2.02 -15.98 -13.59
C GLY A 308 -1.76 -14.99 -14.71
N LYS A 309 -2.36 -15.19 -15.91
CA LYS A 309 -2.28 -14.20 -16.99
C LYS A 309 -2.92 -12.87 -16.61
N VAL A 310 -4.08 -12.91 -15.94
CA VAL A 310 -4.73 -11.69 -15.41
C VAL A 310 -3.87 -11.04 -14.33
N ALA A 311 -3.26 -11.85 -13.44
CA ALA A 311 -2.34 -11.36 -12.41
C ALA A 311 -1.11 -10.70 -13.04
N THR A 312 -0.49 -11.32 -14.06
CA THR A 312 0.62 -10.76 -14.84
C THR A 312 0.26 -9.41 -15.46
N GLN A 313 -0.91 -9.30 -16.12
CA GLN A 313 -1.36 -8.04 -16.70
C GLN A 313 -1.56 -6.93 -15.66
N LYS A 314 -2.14 -7.26 -14.51
CA LYS A 314 -2.29 -6.31 -13.39
C LYS A 314 -0.93 -5.86 -12.86
N ALA A 315 0.00 -6.80 -12.67
CA ALA A 315 1.36 -6.50 -12.22
C ALA A 315 2.09 -5.60 -13.23
N LEU A 316 2.03 -5.93 -14.53
CA LEU A 316 2.61 -5.11 -15.60
C LEU A 316 1.99 -3.71 -15.66
N THR A 317 0.69 -3.57 -15.43
CA THR A 317 0.02 -2.27 -15.39
C THR A 317 0.51 -1.42 -14.22
N LEU A 318 0.69 -2.02 -13.06
CA LEU A 318 1.22 -1.34 -11.88
C LEU A 318 2.69 -0.94 -12.07
N LEU A 319 3.49 -1.81 -12.68
CA LEU A 319 4.92 -1.62 -12.93
C LEU A 319 5.22 -0.60 -14.04
N ASN A 320 4.28 -0.31 -14.94
CA ASN A 320 4.48 0.64 -16.06
C ASN A 320 4.91 2.05 -15.65
N ASN A 321 4.50 2.48 -14.45
CA ASN A 321 4.80 3.82 -13.95
C ASN A 321 5.97 3.80 -12.95
N THR A 322 6.77 2.74 -12.96
CA THR A 322 7.93 2.56 -12.09
C THR A 322 9.21 2.52 -12.91
N ASP A 323 10.35 2.62 -12.23
CA ASP A 323 11.68 2.53 -12.87
C ASP A 323 12.22 1.10 -12.94
N PHE A 324 11.38 0.10 -12.67
CA PHE A 324 11.79 -1.30 -12.79
C PHE A 324 11.95 -1.74 -14.24
N LEU A 325 13.03 -2.43 -14.52
CA LEU A 325 13.13 -3.29 -15.69
C LEU A 325 12.27 -4.54 -15.45
N VAL A 326 11.26 -4.74 -16.27
CA VAL A 326 10.31 -5.84 -16.07
C VAL A 326 10.45 -6.87 -17.16
N LYS A 327 10.63 -8.11 -16.76
CA LYS A 327 10.63 -9.28 -17.63
C LYS A 327 9.49 -10.22 -17.26
N VAL A 328 9.01 -10.99 -18.22
CA VAL A 328 8.00 -12.03 -18.01
C VAL A 328 8.61 -13.36 -18.42
N LEU A 329 8.51 -14.34 -17.53
CA LEU A 329 8.92 -15.72 -17.74
C LEU A 329 7.66 -16.59 -17.83
N GLU A 330 7.29 -17.00 -19.04
CA GLU A 330 6.23 -17.97 -19.23
C GLU A 330 6.80 -19.38 -19.16
N LEU A 331 6.24 -20.18 -18.26
CA LEU A 331 6.60 -21.60 -18.15
C LEU A 331 5.90 -22.40 -19.26
N PRO A 332 6.63 -23.17 -20.07
CA PRO A 332 6.02 -23.99 -21.11
C PRO A 332 5.11 -25.06 -20.52
N LYS A 333 4.05 -25.42 -21.24
CA LYS A 333 3.20 -26.55 -20.88
C LYS A 333 3.99 -27.85 -21.01
N ARG A 334 3.75 -28.80 -20.09
CA ARG A 334 4.34 -30.12 -20.15
C ARG A 334 3.41 -31.08 -20.86
N LEU A 335 3.95 -31.87 -21.78
CA LEU A 335 3.21 -32.94 -22.41
C LEU A 335 3.22 -34.19 -21.50
N VAL A 336 2.04 -34.66 -21.10
CA VAL A 336 1.82 -35.85 -20.25
C VAL A 336 0.68 -36.64 -20.87
N ASP A 337 0.94 -37.90 -21.22
CA ASP A 337 -0.04 -38.82 -21.81
C ASP A 337 -0.78 -38.25 -23.05
N GLY A 338 -0.07 -37.43 -23.85
CA GLY A 338 -0.63 -36.80 -25.06
C GLY A 338 -1.36 -35.49 -24.82
N GLU A 339 -1.49 -35.03 -23.57
CA GLU A 339 -2.13 -33.76 -23.21
C GLU A 339 -1.12 -32.71 -22.72
N TYR A 340 -1.33 -31.45 -23.07
CA TYR A 340 -0.53 -30.34 -22.59
C TYR A 340 -1.03 -29.84 -21.25
N ILE A 341 -0.31 -30.20 -20.16
CA ILE A 341 -0.64 -29.79 -18.79
C ILE A 341 0.12 -28.53 -18.42
N LYS A 342 -0.58 -27.58 -17.83
CA LYS A 342 0.00 -26.36 -17.23
C LYS A 342 0.86 -26.75 -16.03
N GLN A 343 1.95 -26.00 -15.79
CA GLN A 343 2.85 -26.24 -14.66
C GLN A 343 3.19 -24.94 -13.95
N ASP A 344 3.32 -24.99 -12.64
CA ASP A 344 3.87 -23.93 -11.79
C ASP A 344 5.41 -24.04 -11.74
N ALA A 345 6.06 -23.11 -11.04
CA ALA A 345 7.52 -23.09 -10.93
C ALA A 345 8.06 -24.31 -10.16
N ASP A 346 7.34 -24.81 -9.16
CA ASP A 346 7.65 -26.05 -8.43
C ASP A 346 7.67 -27.25 -9.39
N ASP A 347 6.61 -27.43 -10.17
CA ASP A 347 6.51 -28.52 -11.14
C ASP A 347 7.60 -28.41 -12.22
N PHE A 348 7.86 -27.21 -12.73
CA PHE A 348 8.90 -27.01 -13.74
C PHE A 348 10.28 -27.44 -13.23
N ILE A 349 10.69 -26.94 -12.07
CA ILE A 349 11.98 -27.31 -11.45
C ILE A 349 12.07 -28.80 -11.17
N LYS A 350 11.00 -29.40 -10.70
CA LYS A 350 10.94 -30.82 -10.35
C LYS A 350 11.13 -31.76 -11.55
N PHE A 351 10.59 -31.40 -12.70
CA PHE A 351 10.57 -32.25 -13.88
C PHE A 351 11.63 -31.90 -14.93
N GLN A 352 11.99 -30.62 -15.06
CA GLN A 352 12.94 -30.16 -16.08
C GLN A 352 14.27 -29.67 -15.51
N GLY A 353 14.32 -29.39 -14.22
CA GLY A 353 15.53 -29.10 -13.50
C GLY A 353 15.99 -27.63 -13.56
N LYS A 354 17.11 -27.36 -12.88
CA LYS A 354 17.70 -26.05 -12.70
C LYS A 354 18.16 -25.43 -14.02
N ASP A 355 18.88 -26.18 -14.84
CA ASP A 355 19.53 -25.65 -16.05
C ASP A 355 18.48 -25.22 -17.10
N ALA A 356 17.38 -25.97 -17.20
CA ALA A 356 16.26 -25.59 -18.05
C ALA A 356 15.61 -24.28 -17.59
N PHE A 357 15.46 -24.09 -16.27
CA PHE A 357 14.91 -22.85 -15.71
C PHE A 357 15.86 -21.67 -15.90
N GLU A 358 17.17 -21.86 -15.72
CA GLU A 358 18.18 -20.82 -15.98
C GLU A 358 18.18 -20.39 -17.45
N HIS A 359 18.01 -21.36 -18.37
CA HIS A 359 17.91 -21.08 -19.80
C HIS A 359 16.66 -20.24 -20.12
N LEU A 360 15.50 -20.62 -19.56
CA LEU A 360 14.28 -19.82 -19.70
C LEU A 360 14.41 -18.43 -19.08
N LEU A 361 15.05 -18.33 -17.92
CA LEU A 361 15.25 -17.05 -17.23
C LEU A 361 16.12 -16.10 -18.07
N SER A 362 17.16 -16.63 -18.74
CA SER A 362 18.02 -15.85 -19.62
C SER A 362 17.30 -15.39 -20.91
N GLY A 363 16.32 -16.17 -21.38
CA GLY A 363 15.47 -15.86 -22.52
C GLY A 363 14.16 -15.16 -22.20
N SER A 364 13.96 -14.72 -20.92
CA SER A 364 12.70 -14.08 -20.51
C SER A 364 12.39 -12.81 -21.32
N GLU A 365 11.15 -12.69 -21.77
CA GLU A 365 10.69 -11.58 -22.61
C GLU A 365 10.54 -10.29 -21.81
N SER A 366 10.73 -9.14 -22.49
CA SER A 366 10.37 -7.86 -21.86
C SER A 366 8.86 -7.80 -21.62
N GLY A 367 8.44 -7.06 -20.60
CA GLY A 367 7.02 -6.88 -20.30
C GLY A 367 6.22 -6.32 -21.48
N MET A 368 6.86 -5.57 -22.37
CA MET A 368 6.24 -5.03 -23.59
C MET A 368 6.11 -6.10 -24.67
N ASP A 369 7.12 -6.95 -24.87
CA ASP A 369 7.05 -8.08 -25.81
C ASP A 369 5.91 -9.04 -25.42
N PHE A 370 5.80 -9.38 -24.14
CA PHE A 370 4.70 -10.17 -23.62
C PHE A 370 3.32 -9.58 -23.92
N ARG A 371 3.13 -8.27 -23.65
CA ARG A 371 1.86 -7.57 -23.96
C ARG A 371 1.56 -7.58 -25.45
N MET A 372 2.58 -7.36 -26.25
CA MET A 372 2.44 -7.34 -27.70
C MET A 372 2.07 -8.73 -28.24
N ALA A 373 2.69 -9.79 -27.72
CA ALA A 373 2.36 -11.18 -28.05
C ALA A 373 0.91 -11.52 -27.67
N GLN A 374 0.47 -11.11 -26.48
CA GLN A 374 -0.93 -11.28 -26.06
C GLN A 374 -1.93 -10.51 -26.94
N LEU A 375 -1.57 -9.30 -27.40
CA LEU A 375 -2.43 -8.58 -28.34
C LEU A 375 -2.52 -9.32 -29.68
N LYS A 376 -1.39 -9.77 -30.22
CA LYS A 376 -1.36 -10.57 -31.46
C LYS A 376 -2.28 -11.79 -31.40
N SER A 377 -2.32 -12.49 -30.27
CA SER A 377 -3.13 -13.71 -30.13
C SER A 377 -4.65 -13.48 -30.12
N LYS A 378 -5.10 -12.24 -29.96
CA LYS A 378 -6.53 -11.87 -29.94
C LYS A 378 -7.10 -11.51 -31.31
N PHE A 379 -6.24 -11.32 -32.31
CA PHE A 379 -6.64 -10.85 -33.64
C PHE A 379 -6.17 -11.83 -34.71
N ASP A 380 -7.01 -12.07 -35.71
CA ASP A 380 -6.62 -12.81 -36.92
C ASP A 380 -5.85 -11.88 -37.85
N LEU A 381 -4.53 -11.89 -37.76
CA LEU A 381 -3.65 -11.04 -38.58
C LEU A 381 -3.61 -11.43 -40.05
N LYS A 382 -4.33 -12.48 -40.49
CA LYS A 382 -4.49 -12.82 -41.89
C LYS A 382 -5.64 -12.02 -42.53
N SER A 383 -6.60 -11.56 -41.76
CA SER A 383 -7.70 -10.72 -42.21
C SER A 383 -7.37 -9.23 -42.05
N ASP A 384 -7.89 -8.41 -42.95
CA ASP A 384 -7.70 -6.95 -42.89
C ASP A 384 -8.36 -6.35 -41.64
N GLU A 385 -9.53 -6.85 -41.25
CA GLU A 385 -10.20 -6.44 -39.99
C GLU A 385 -9.36 -6.76 -38.75
N GLY A 386 -8.76 -7.96 -38.72
CA GLY A 386 -7.88 -8.35 -37.62
C GLY A 386 -6.60 -7.53 -37.56
N ARG A 387 -6.01 -7.17 -38.72
CA ARG A 387 -4.84 -6.29 -38.80
C ARG A 387 -5.15 -4.89 -38.31
N ILE A 388 -6.31 -4.33 -38.69
CA ILE A 388 -6.78 -3.02 -38.24
C ILE A 388 -7.01 -3.05 -36.73
N GLY A 389 -7.78 -4.03 -36.24
CA GLY A 389 -8.06 -4.15 -34.81
C GLY A 389 -6.81 -4.31 -33.96
N PHE A 390 -5.83 -5.10 -34.42
CA PHE A 390 -4.51 -5.22 -33.79
C PHE A 390 -3.77 -3.89 -33.75
N ALA A 391 -3.72 -3.17 -34.88
CA ALA A 391 -3.02 -1.88 -34.98
C ALA A 391 -3.61 -0.84 -34.02
N GLU A 392 -4.95 -0.75 -33.93
CA GLU A 392 -5.63 0.14 -32.99
C GLU A 392 -5.33 -0.23 -31.50
N ALA A 393 -5.42 -1.53 -31.19
CA ALA A 393 -5.13 -2.02 -29.82
C ALA A 393 -3.66 -1.81 -29.44
N ALA A 394 -2.73 -2.06 -30.36
CA ALA A 394 -1.30 -1.81 -30.19
C ALA A 394 -1.01 -0.30 -30.03
N ALA A 395 -1.64 0.57 -30.81
CA ALA A 395 -1.53 2.02 -30.65
C ALA A 395 -2.03 2.47 -29.27
N GLY A 396 -3.13 1.90 -28.79
CA GLY A 396 -3.64 2.13 -27.45
C GLY A 396 -2.62 1.74 -26.38
N LEU A 397 -2.01 0.56 -26.47
CA LEU A 397 -0.97 0.09 -25.56
C LEU A 397 0.26 1.01 -25.60
N LEU A 398 0.78 1.31 -26.79
CA LEU A 398 1.98 2.13 -26.98
C LEU A 398 1.76 3.58 -26.54
N SER A 399 0.54 4.07 -26.57
CA SER A 399 0.20 5.41 -26.06
C SER A 399 0.50 5.59 -24.58
N THR A 400 0.49 4.49 -23.80
CA THR A 400 0.77 4.48 -22.36
C THR A 400 2.26 4.39 -22.02
N VAL A 401 3.13 4.12 -23.01
CA VAL A 401 4.58 3.98 -22.80
C VAL A 401 5.23 5.36 -22.63
N PRO A 402 5.83 5.68 -21.47
CA PRO A 402 6.40 7.01 -21.22
C PRO A 402 7.68 7.25 -22.02
N ASN A 403 8.56 6.23 -22.12
CA ASN A 403 9.84 6.33 -22.80
C ASN A 403 9.64 6.46 -24.33
N ALA A 404 10.17 7.53 -24.92
CA ALA A 404 10.00 7.81 -26.32
C ALA A 404 10.76 6.82 -27.22
N VAL A 405 11.97 6.40 -26.82
CA VAL A 405 12.78 5.45 -27.58
C VAL A 405 12.16 4.06 -27.58
N GLU A 406 11.76 3.58 -26.41
CA GLU A 406 11.06 2.30 -26.26
C GLU A 406 9.78 2.30 -27.10
N ARG A 407 8.99 3.35 -27.00
CA ARG A 407 7.76 3.52 -27.79
C ARG A 407 8.02 3.47 -29.29
N GLU A 408 9.07 4.14 -29.78
CA GLU A 408 9.44 4.12 -31.21
C GLU A 408 9.81 2.71 -31.68
N ILE A 409 10.65 1.99 -30.93
CA ILE A 409 11.06 0.60 -31.24
C ILE A 409 9.82 -0.29 -31.37
N TYR A 410 8.91 -0.23 -30.39
CA TYR A 410 7.71 -1.07 -30.42
C TYR A 410 6.66 -0.59 -31.43
N THR A 411 6.66 0.68 -31.81
CA THR A 411 5.82 1.18 -32.93
C THR A 411 6.24 0.55 -34.24
N VAL A 412 7.54 0.44 -34.49
CA VAL A 412 8.05 -0.25 -35.70
C VAL A 412 7.68 -1.73 -35.69
N ARG A 413 7.93 -2.44 -34.56
CA ARG A 413 7.56 -3.85 -34.42
C ARG A 413 6.05 -4.11 -34.59
N ALA A 414 5.22 -3.20 -34.09
CA ALA A 414 3.77 -3.29 -34.23
C ALA A 414 3.34 -3.06 -35.68
N SER A 415 3.98 -2.12 -36.43
CA SER A 415 3.71 -1.88 -37.83
C SER A 415 4.03 -3.10 -38.69
N GLU A 416 5.17 -3.75 -38.47
CA GLU A 416 5.56 -4.99 -39.14
C GLU A 416 4.53 -6.11 -38.89
N ALA A 417 4.09 -6.28 -37.62
CA ALA A 417 3.11 -7.30 -37.26
C ALA A 417 1.73 -7.05 -37.91
N ALA A 418 1.31 -5.78 -38.02
CA ALA A 418 0.07 -5.38 -38.68
C ALA A 418 0.17 -5.35 -40.19
N GLY A 419 1.40 -5.40 -40.78
CA GLY A 419 1.64 -5.26 -42.21
C GLY A 419 1.28 -3.88 -42.76
N ILE A 420 1.53 -2.82 -41.96
CA ILE A 420 1.33 -1.41 -42.32
C ILE A 420 2.65 -0.66 -42.27
N THR A 421 2.69 0.56 -42.80
CA THR A 421 3.90 1.37 -42.71
C THR A 421 4.17 1.89 -41.30
N PRO A 422 5.43 2.05 -40.88
CA PRO A 422 5.77 2.63 -39.58
C PRO A 422 5.15 4.02 -39.36
N ASP A 423 5.05 4.83 -40.39
CA ASP A 423 4.45 6.17 -40.33
C ASP A 423 2.95 6.12 -40.04
N ALA A 424 2.22 5.16 -40.63
CA ALA A 424 0.81 4.95 -40.33
C ALA A 424 0.62 4.53 -38.87
N MET A 425 1.44 3.60 -38.39
CA MET A 425 1.39 3.16 -37.01
C MET A 425 1.74 4.29 -36.01
N LYS A 426 2.75 5.10 -36.33
CA LYS A 426 3.15 6.26 -35.55
C LYS A 426 2.02 7.28 -35.44
N LEU A 427 1.32 7.53 -36.53
CA LEU A 427 0.15 8.43 -36.56
C LEU A 427 -0.96 7.93 -35.64
N GLU A 428 -1.25 6.62 -35.64
CA GLU A 428 -2.26 6.03 -34.77
C GLU A 428 -1.83 6.09 -33.28
N VAL A 429 -0.56 5.84 -32.95
CA VAL A 429 -0.02 6.01 -31.58
C VAL A 429 -0.16 7.47 -31.11
N GLU A 430 0.15 8.45 -31.99
CA GLU A 430 -0.01 9.87 -31.65
C GLU A 430 -1.48 10.25 -31.45
N ARG A 431 -2.39 9.73 -32.27
CA ARG A 431 -3.84 9.91 -32.13
C ARG A 431 -4.32 9.33 -30.79
N ALA A 432 -3.89 8.12 -30.45
CA ALA A 432 -4.23 7.48 -29.18
C ALA A 432 -3.72 8.31 -27.97
N ARG A 433 -2.49 8.84 -28.05
CA ARG A 433 -1.93 9.73 -27.01
C ARG A 433 -2.70 11.05 -26.88
N LYS A 434 -3.09 11.66 -27.99
CA LYS A 434 -3.91 12.88 -27.97
C LYS A 434 -5.29 12.61 -27.36
N ARG A 435 -5.93 11.48 -27.70
CA ARG A 435 -7.22 11.06 -27.10
C ARG A 435 -7.08 10.84 -25.59
N ALA A 436 -6.03 10.16 -25.15
CA ALA A 436 -5.76 9.92 -23.73
C ALA A 436 -5.56 11.25 -22.96
N ARG A 437 -4.72 12.16 -23.46
CA ARG A 437 -4.52 13.50 -22.87
C ARG A 437 -5.80 14.34 -22.85
N TYR A 438 -6.59 14.28 -23.91
CA TYR A 438 -7.87 14.99 -23.97
C TYR A 438 -8.85 14.44 -22.94
N LYS A 439 -8.90 13.11 -22.76
CA LYS A 439 -9.73 12.46 -21.75
C LYS A 439 -9.30 12.87 -20.33
N GLU A 440 -7.99 12.83 -20.05
CA GLU A 440 -7.45 13.29 -18.75
C GLU A 440 -7.78 14.77 -18.49
N LYS A 441 -7.55 15.63 -19.50
CA LYS A 441 -7.89 17.05 -19.41
C LYS A 441 -9.37 17.27 -19.15
N ARG A 442 -10.25 16.56 -19.84
CA ARG A 442 -11.70 16.64 -19.64
C ARG A 442 -12.14 16.09 -18.29
N GLU A 443 -11.49 15.04 -17.79
CA GLU A 443 -11.73 14.55 -16.43
C GLU A 443 -11.23 15.57 -15.37
N GLN A 444 -10.11 16.23 -15.63
CA GLN A 444 -9.62 17.32 -14.78
C GLN A 444 -10.59 18.51 -14.83
N GLU A 445 -11.01 18.97 -16.01
CA GLU A 445 -12.02 20.02 -16.17
C GLU A 445 -13.35 19.66 -15.50
N ARG A 446 -13.80 18.41 -15.56
CA ARG A 446 -14.99 17.93 -14.78
C ARG A 446 -14.78 18.00 -13.28
N ARG A 447 -13.57 17.74 -12.81
CA ARG A 447 -13.21 17.92 -11.39
C ARG A 447 -13.21 19.40 -11.01
N ASP A 448 -12.69 20.25 -11.90
CA ASP A 448 -12.63 21.69 -11.69
C ASP A 448 -14.04 22.34 -11.81
N LEU A 449 -14.93 21.81 -12.63
CA LEU A 449 -16.34 22.22 -12.74
C LEU A 449 -17.23 21.70 -11.60
N ASN A 450 -16.76 20.74 -10.80
CA ASN A 450 -17.45 20.29 -9.59
C ASN A 450 -16.52 20.42 -8.36
N PRO A 451 -16.30 21.66 -7.88
CA PRO A 451 -15.38 21.94 -6.77
C PRO A 451 -15.76 21.17 -5.50
N ALA A 452 -17.03 20.90 -5.30
CA ALA A 452 -17.53 20.14 -4.16
C ALA A 452 -17.02 18.70 -4.13
N ALA A 453 -16.88 18.05 -5.29
CA ALA A 453 -16.33 16.68 -5.35
C ALA A 453 -14.80 16.66 -5.19
N SER A 454 -14.09 17.73 -5.60
CA SER A 454 -12.64 17.86 -5.46
C SER A 454 -12.21 18.29 -4.05
N ALA A 455 -13.11 18.93 -3.30
CA ALA A 455 -12.87 19.36 -1.93
C ALA A 455 -12.98 18.23 -0.90
N GLN A 456 -13.60 17.09 -1.27
CA GLN A 456 -13.67 15.93 -0.39
C GLN A 456 -12.31 15.24 -0.25
N PRO A 457 -11.89 14.87 0.98
CA PRO A 457 -10.74 14.01 1.21
C PRO A 457 -10.86 12.68 0.43
N ARG A 458 -9.73 12.16 -0.05
CA ARG A 458 -9.70 10.88 -0.79
C ARG A 458 -10.00 9.68 0.11
N GLU A 459 -9.55 9.74 1.35
CA GLU A 459 -9.77 8.70 2.35
C GLU A 459 -11.24 8.70 2.81
N ARG A 460 -11.86 7.53 2.80
CA ARG A 460 -13.27 7.38 3.18
C ARG A 460 -13.52 7.71 4.65
N SER A 461 -12.54 7.44 5.52
CA SER A 461 -12.59 7.68 6.96
C SER A 461 -12.64 9.16 7.35
N ILE A 462 -12.11 10.04 6.48
CA ILE A 462 -12.03 11.49 6.72
C ILE A 462 -12.97 12.31 5.82
N ARG A 463 -13.95 11.67 5.17
CA ARG A 463 -14.89 12.40 4.30
C ARG A 463 -15.84 13.27 5.11
N TYR A 464 -16.04 14.48 4.60
CA TYR A 464 -16.95 15.45 5.18
C TYR A 464 -18.42 15.11 4.91
N THR A 465 -19.24 15.18 5.94
CA THR A 465 -20.70 15.02 5.83
C THR A 465 -21.36 16.31 5.36
N ASP A 466 -20.86 17.46 5.83
CA ASP A 466 -21.26 18.80 5.42
C ASP A 466 -20.06 19.52 4.80
N LEU A 467 -20.04 19.57 3.47
CA LEU A 467 -18.91 20.15 2.74
C LEU A 467 -18.81 21.68 2.92
N ARG A 468 -19.94 22.37 3.05
CA ARG A 468 -19.97 23.83 3.20
C ARG A 468 -19.36 24.25 4.54
N SER A 469 -19.79 23.61 5.62
CA SER A 469 -19.22 23.82 6.95
C SER A 469 -17.75 23.44 6.98
N ALA A 470 -17.39 22.24 6.49
CA ALA A 470 -16.03 21.73 6.51
C ALA A 470 -15.02 22.62 5.77
N LEU A 471 -15.40 23.25 4.65
CA LEU A 471 -14.53 24.19 3.95
C LEU A 471 -14.29 25.48 4.75
N ALA A 472 -15.29 25.95 5.49
CA ALA A 472 -15.15 27.07 6.42
C ALA A 472 -14.27 26.66 7.64
N GLU A 473 -14.46 25.44 8.15
CA GLU A 473 -13.66 24.85 9.22
C GLU A 473 -12.17 24.75 8.82
N GLU A 474 -11.87 24.30 7.59
CA GLU A 474 -10.50 24.33 7.04
C GLU A 474 -9.94 25.78 6.98
N GLY A 475 -10.78 26.77 6.62
CA GLY A 475 -10.39 28.18 6.62
C GLY A 475 -10.01 28.68 8.02
N VAL A 476 -10.79 28.29 9.03
CA VAL A 476 -10.49 28.59 10.44
C VAL A 476 -9.14 28.00 10.86
N LEU A 477 -8.84 26.75 10.52
CA LEU A 477 -7.55 26.13 10.85
C LEU A 477 -6.37 26.84 10.18
N ARG A 478 -6.52 27.29 8.93
CA ARG A 478 -5.48 28.06 8.23
C ARG A 478 -5.26 29.43 8.90
N LEU A 479 -6.31 30.16 9.20
CA LEU A 479 -6.19 31.47 9.89
C LEU A 479 -5.56 31.30 11.27
N LEU A 480 -5.94 30.27 12.03
CA LEU A 480 -5.38 29.99 13.35
C LEU A 480 -3.86 29.81 13.31
N THR A 481 -3.35 29.11 12.31
CA THR A 481 -1.91 28.86 12.17
C THR A 481 -1.13 30.04 11.58
N LEU A 482 -1.81 30.99 10.94
CA LEU A 482 -1.20 32.17 10.36
C LEU A 482 -1.18 33.35 11.35
N ASP A 483 -2.26 33.54 12.12
CA ASP A 483 -2.40 34.59 13.11
C ASP A 483 -3.42 34.20 14.21
N ASP A 484 -2.91 33.66 15.31
CA ASP A 484 -3.72 33.23 16.46
C ASP A 484 -4.34 34.40 17.24
N SER A 485 -3.79 35.61 17.12
CA SER A 485 -4.31 36.81 17.78
C SER A 485 -5.74 37.13 17.35
N LEU A 486 -6.17 36.68 16.16
CA LEU A 486 -7.53 36.81 15.66
C LEU A 486 -8.58 36.09 16.52
N PHE A 487 -8.18 35.06 17.28
CA PHE A 487 -9.09 34.18 18.02
C PHE A 487 -9.30 34.57 19.49
N GLY A 488 -8.44 35.40 20.06
CA GLY A 488 -8.51 35.86 21.44
C GLY A 488 -8.53 34.71 22.48
N GLU A 489 -8.84 35.04 23.74
CA GLU A 489 -8.96 34.03 24.79
C GLU A 489 -10.21 33.15 24.61
N ASN A 490 -11.35 33.76 24.23
CA ASN A 490 -12.62 33.08 24.00
C ASN A 490 -13.00 33.15 22.51
N PRO A 491 -12.70 32.10 21.72
CA PRO A 491 -13.04 32.09 20.30
C PRO A 491 -14.56 32.06 20.11
N PRO A 492 -15.05 32.57 18.98
CA PRO A 492 -16.47 32.59 18.66
C PRO A 492 -17.04 31.19 18.35
N ILE A 493 -16.19 30.18 18.17
CA ILE A 493 -16.55 28.79 17.85
C ILE A 493 -15.80 27.80 18.77
N ARG A 494 -16.42 26.66 19.02
CA ARG A 494 -15.90 25.55 19.84
C ARG A 494 -15.79 24.29 19.03
N GLU A 495 -15.11 23.25 19.56
CA GLU A 495 -14.98 21.93 18.92
C GLU A 495 -16.34 21.33 18.52
N GLU A 496 -17.35 21.48 19.37
CA GLU A 496 -18.72 20.97 19.18
C GLU A 496 -19.48 21.61 18.01
N ASP A 497 -19.07 22.81 17.57
CA ASP A 497 -19.69 23.52 16.44
C ASP A 497 -19.22 22.94 15.08
N PHE A 498 -18.11 22.22 15.05
CA PHE A 498 -17.55 21.66 13.83
C PHE A 498 -18.43 20.51 13.28
N SER A 499 -18.63 20.48 11.97
CA SER A 499 -19.33 19.40 11.29
C SER A 499 -18.45 18.14 11.14
N SER A 500 -17.14 18.35 11.09
CA SER A 500 -16.13 17.30 11.05
C SER A 500 -15.49 17.15 12.44
N PRO A 501 -15.71 16.01 13.14
CA PRO A 501 -15.08 15.76 14.43
C PRO A 501 -13.54 15.82 14.35
N LEU A 502 -12.95 15.44 13.22
CA LEU A 502 -11.52 15.52 13.01
C LEU A 502 -11.01 16.96 12.96
N LEU A 503 -11.72 17.85 12.23
CA LEU A 503 -11.32 19.27 12.15
C LEU A 503 -11.50 19.98 13.49
N GLY A 504 -12.51 19.61 14.28
CA GLY A 504 -12.70 20.08 15.65
C GLY A 504 -11.53 19.68 16.57
N ARG A 505 -11.12 18.41 16.52
CA ARG A 505 -9.93 17.91 17.26
C ARG A 505 -8.66 18.65 16.85
N PHE A 506 -8.46 18.92 15.55
CA PHE A 506 -7.32 19.72 15.07
C PHE A 506 -7.36 21.14 15.64
N PHE A 507 -8.52 21.78 15.61
CA PHE A 507 -8.70 23.12 16.17
C PHE A 507 -8.31 23.18 17.65
N THR A 508 -8.80 22.24 18.47
CA THR A 508 -8.49 22.14 19.89
C THR A 508 -7.00 21.90 20.13
N ALA A 509 -6.39 20.95 19.39
CA ALA A 509 -4.98 20.62 19.54
C ALA A 509 -4.04 21.77 19.11
N LEU A 510 -4.31 22.42 17.99
CA LEU A 510 -3.53 23.58 17.52
C LEU A 510 -3.63 24.76 18.48
N ARG A 511 -4.83 25.06 19.00
CA ARG A 511 -5.00 26.12 20.00
C ARG A 511 -4.28 25.82 21.32
N ALA A 512 -4.28 24.58 21.77
CA ALA A 512 -3.53 24.20 22.97
C ALA A 512 -2.04 24.48 22.78
N GLN A 513 -1.46 24.09 21.65
CA GLN A 513 -0.05 24.36 21.33
C GLN A 513 0.27 25.87 21.27
N LEU A 514 -0.58 26.66 20.60
CA LEU A 514 -0.39 28.11 20.49
C LEU A 514 -0.44 28.81 21.85
N ARG A 515 -1.37 28.42 22.74
CA ARG A 515 -1.46 28.95 24.10
C ARG A 515 -0.26 28.62 24.99
N GLU A 516 0.28 27.40 24.83
CA GLU A 516 1.40 26.93 25.66
C GLU A 516 2.76 27.45 25.19
N SER A 517 2.99 27.50 23.89
CA SER A 517 4.32 27.76 23.31
C SER A 517 4.36 28.93 22.32
N GLY A 518 3.20 29.50 21.95
CA GLY A 518 3.12 30.53 20.91
C GLY A 518 3.46 30.03 19.50
N GLN A 519 3.68 28.74 19.32
CA GLN A 519 4.05 28.15 18.03
C GLN A 519 3.34 26.81 17.79
N VAL A 520 3.06 26.54 16.52
CA VAL A 520 2.48 25.26 16.09
C VAL A 520 3.60 24.28 15.76
N ASN A 521 3.63 23.14 16.46
CA ASN A 521 4.52 22.02 16.21
C ASN A 521 3.70 20.84 15.64
N ILE A 522 3.49 20.82 14.32
CA ILE A 522 2.72 19.76 13.64
C ILE A 522 3.36 18.38 13.81
N PRO A 523 4.71 18.21 13.73
CA PRO A 523 5.37 16.93 14.02
C PRO A 523 5.00 16.31 15.36
N ALA A 524 4.82 17.10 16.42
CA ALA A 524 4.44 16.64 17.73
C ALA A 524 2.98 16.13 17.80
N LEU A 525 2.12 16.54 16.87
CA LEU A 525 0.74 16.04 16.78
C LEU A 525 0.67 14.57 16.35
N ALA A 526 1.75 13.98 15.83
CA ALA A 526 1.80 12.56 15.45
C ALA A 526 1.58 11.60 16.64
N GLU A 527 1.64 12.08 17.87
CA GLU A 527 1.26 11.32 19.07
C GLU A 527 -0.26 11.12 19.18
N PHE A 528 -1.05 12.08 18.71
CA PHE A 528 -2.51 12.14 18.92
C PHE A 528 -3.32 11.84 17.66
N PHE A 529 -2.68 11.91 16.49
CA PHE A 529 -3.31 11.77 15.19
C PHE A 529 -2.56 10.76 14.32
N THR A 530 -3.31 10.03 13.49
CA THR A 530 -2.72 9.08 12.54
C THR A 530 -1.93 9.80 11.44
N SER A 531 -1.06 9.06 10.73
CA SER A 531 -0.31 9.62 9.60
C SER A 531 -1.23 10.17 8.50
N GLU A 532 -2.38 9.51 8.25
CA GLU A 532 -3.37 9.99 7.30
C GLU A 532 -4.03 11.30 7.78
N GLU A 533 -4.40 11.40 9.06
CA GLU A 533 -4.96 12.62 9.65
C GLU A 533 -3.95 13.78 9.59
N ILE A 534 -2.69 13.55 9.96
CA ILE A 534 -1.63 14.57 9.85
C ILE A 534 -1.42 15.00 8.39
N SER A 535 -1.37 14.06 7.46
CA SER A 535 -1.23 14.36 6.03
C SER A 535 -2.39 15.23 5.53
N HIS A 536 -3.60 14.95 6.02
CA HIS A 536 -4.79 15.76 5.72
C HIS A 536 -4.68 17.18 6.28
N LEU A 537 -4.28 17.33 7.55
CA LEU A 537 -4.05 18.65 8.18
C LEU A 537 -3.02 19.48 7.39
N ILE A 538 -1.88 18.89 7.03
CA ILE A 538 -0.85 19.59 6.23
C ILE A 538 -1.43 20.00 4.87
N GLY A 539 -2.20 19.14 4.22
CA GLY A 539 -2.88 19.46 2.98
C GLY A 539 -3.84 20.65 3.09
N ILE A 540 -4.50 20.81 4.24
CA ILE A 540 -5.34 21.98 4.56
C ILE A 540 -4.46 23.24 4.71
N LEU A 541 -3.41 23.15 5.53
CA LEU A 541 -2.56 24.29 5.86
C LEU A 541 -1.71 24.80 4.68
N GLN A 542 -1.53 23.98 3.64
CA GLN A 542 -0.83 24.37 2.41
C GLN A 542 -1.69 25.10 1.39
N LYS A 543 -3.02 25.12 1.58
CA LYS A 543 -3.90 25.92 0.74
C LYS A 543 -3.64 27.41 0.99
N PRO A 544 -3.63 28.26 -0.06
CA PRO A 544 -3.41 29.68 0.12
C PRO A 544 -4.52 30.31 0.96
N GLU A 545 -4.15 31.17 1.91
CA GLU A 545 -5.05 31.99 2.71
C GLU A 545 -4.47 33.40 2.81
N SER A 546 -5.32 34.43 2.90
CA SER A 546 -4.90 35.84 2.92
C SER A 546 -5.20 36.50 4.27
N LEU A 547 -4.17 37.04 4.90
CA LEU A 547 -4.33 37.81 6.13
C LEU A 547 -4.82 39.24 5.90
N LYS A 548 -4.86 39.77 4.65
CA LYS A 548 -5.26 41.16 4.37
C LYS A 548 -6.62 41.55 4.95
N ASN A 549 -7.53 40.54 5.05
CA ASN A 549 -8.86 40.67 5.66
C ASN A 549 -9.13 39.58 6.68
N GLY A 550 -8.11 39.10 7.41
CA GLY A 550 -8.17 37.92 8.29
C GLY A 550 -9.34 37.98 9.30
N ALA A 551 -9.55 39.12 9.96
CA ALA A 551 -10.65 39.27 10.91
C ALA A 551 -12.05 39.15 10.26
N GLN A 552 -12.23 39.68 9.04
CA GLN A 552 -13.49 39.54 8.31
C GLN A 552 -13.67 38.10 7.82
N ALA A 553 -12.61 37.47 7.29
CA ALA A 553 -12.65 36.09 6.85
C ALA A 553 -12.97 35.12 8.01
N LEU A 554 -12.39 35.33 9.19
CA LEU A 554 -12.73 34.58 10.38
C LEU A 554 -14.21 34.73 10.75
N LYS A 555 -14.72 35.95 10.74
CA LYS A 555 -16.15 36.21 11.02
C LYS A 555 -17.06 35.49 10.04
N ASP A 556 -16.72 35.51 8.75
CA ASP A 556 -17.50 34.85 7.69
C ASP A 556 -17.47 33.34 7.87
N TYR A 557 -16.31 32.74 8.14
CA TYR A 557 -16.17 31.32 8.43
C TYR A 557 -16.96 30.91 9.68
N CYS A 558 -16.83 31.64 10.78
CA CYS A 558 -17.57 31.38 12.01
C CYS A 558 -19.09 31.46 11.79
N THR A 559 -19.56 32.42 11.01
CA THR A 559 -21.00 32.57 10.68
C THR A 559 -21.48 31.30 9.93
N ILE A 560 -20.73 30.82 8.94
CA ILE A 560 -21.09 29.59 8.19
C ILE A 560 -21.14 28.39 9.11
N ILE A 561 -20.13 28.23 9.98
CA ILE A 561 -20.02 27.08 10.89
C ILE A 561 -21.20 27.07 11.87
N LEU A 562 -21.51 28.21 12.50
CA LEU A 562 -22.58 28.34 13.48
C LEU A 562 -23.98 28.17 12.83
N ASP A 563 -24.20 28.72 11.63
CA ASP A 563 -25.44 28.56 10.90
C ASP A 563 -25.70 27.07 10.57
N GLU A 564 -24.69 26.35 10.11
CA GLU A 564 -24.82 24.92 9.81
C GLU A 564 -24.89 24.08 11.10
N ALA A 565 -24.25 24.50 12.21
CA ALA A 565 -24.39 23.84 13.51
C ALA A 565 -25.82 23.97 14.04
N HIS A 566 -26.43 25.17 13.95
CA HIS A 566 -27.83 25.40 14.34
C HIS A 566 -28.79 24.54 13.50
N LYS A 567 -28.58 24.42 12.20
CA LYS A 567 -29.39 23.55 11.33
C LYS A 567 -29.28 22.07 11.73
N ARG A 568 -28.05 21.60 12.06
CA ARG A 568 -27.84 20.22 12.55
C ARG A 568 -28.58 19.98 13.88
N ALA A 569 -28.55 20.94 14.80
CA ALA A 569 -29.27 20.85 16.06
C ALA A 569 -30.80 20.77 15.84
N ALA A 570 -31.36 21.65 14.98
CA ALA A 570 -32.77 21.66 14.65
C ALA A 570 -33.27 20.39 13.96
N VAL A 571 -32.42 19.76 13.12
CA VAL A 571 -32.74 18.47 12.45
C VAL A 571 -32.76 17.31 13.45
N ASN A 572 -31.94 17.35 14.50
CA ASN A 572 -31.91 16.35 15.54
C ASN A 572 -33.11 16.43 16.51
N GLU A 573 -33.73 17.62 16.64
CA GLU A 573 -34.92 17.84 17.48
C GLU A 573 -36.23 17.50 16.76
N ASP A 574 -36.28 17.52 15.42
CA ASP A 574 -37.48 17.18 14.63
C ASP A 574 -37.16 16.25 13.44
N PRO A 575 -37.46 14.92 13.55
CA PRO A 575 -37.23 13.93 12.48
C PRO A 575 -37.98 14.23 11.17
N LEU A 576 -39.04 15.01 11.20
CA LEU A 576 -39.83 15.39 10.02
C LEU A 576 -39.07 16.43 9.17
N MET A 577 -38.41 17.37 9.81
CA MET A 577 -37.56 18.36 9.15
C MET A 577 -36.35 17.70 8.47
N ALA A 578 -35.77 16.67 9.10
CA ALA A 578 -34.69 15.86 8.52
C ALA A 578 -35.10 15.16 7.21
N ALA A 579 -36.34 14.68 7.14
CA ALA A 579 -36.88 14.03 5.93
C ALA A 579 -37.17 15.06 4.80
N MET A 580 -37.58 16.27 5.14
CA MET A 580 -37.87 17.33 4.16
C MET A 580 -36.58 17.92 3.55
N GLU A 581 -35.52 18.08 4.31
CA GLU A 581 -34.22 18.54 3.78
C GLU A 581 -33.53 17.50 2.88
N LYS A 582 -33.58 16.22 3.22
CA LYS A 582 -33.12 15.13 2.32
C LYS A 582 -33.81 15.14 0.94
N ASN A 583 -35.08 15.57 0.88
CA ASN A 583 -35.83 15.65 -0.37
C ASN A 583 -35.55 16.93 -1.18
N LYS A 584 -35.18 18.06 -0.55
CA LYS A 584 -34.76 19.29 -1.25
C LYS A 584 -33.48 19.07 -2.09
N TYR A 585 -32.54 18.30 -1.61
CA TYR A 585 -31.30 17.99 -2.35
C TYR A 585 -31.49 16.95 -3.48
N LYS A 586 -32.53 16.12 -3.43
CA LYS A 586 -32.86 15.20 -4.55
C LYS A 586 -33.61 15.87 -5.70
N GLY A 587 -34.20 17.05 -5.47
CA GLY A 587 -35.06 17.76 -6.45
C GLY A 587 -34.33 18.66 -7.46
N ASN A 588 -33.06 19.05 -7.22
CA ASN A 588 -32.35 20.00 -8.10
C ASN A 588 -31.43 19.34 -9.15
N GLY A 589 -31.52 18.04 -9.35
CA GLY A 589 -30.77 17.26 -10.36
C GLY A 589 -31.57 16.88 -11.61
N GLY A 590 -32.52 17.68 -12.08
CA GLY A 590 -33.33 17.28 -13.22
C GLY A 590 -33.99 18.41 -14.01
N LYS A 591 -33.52 18.56 -15.26
CA LYS A 591 -34.20 19.18 -16.41
C LYS A 591 -34.19 20.71 -16.53
N GLN A 592 -33.14 21.27 -17.12
CA GLN A 592 -33.28 22.39 -18.04
C GLN A 592 -33.49 21.85 -19.46
N THR A 593 -34.74 21.80 -19.90
CA THR A 593 -35.12 21.64 -21.30
C THR A 593 -34.90 22.95 -22.04
N TRP A 594 -33.96 22.96 -22.95
CA TRP A 594 -33.83 24.04 -23.93
C TRP A 594 -34.99 23.98 -24.93
N LYS A 595 -35.93 24.95 -24.85
CA LYS A 595 -36.85 25.24 -25.95
C LYS A 595 -36.07 25.90 -27.08
N LYS A 596 -36.02 25.24 -28.23
CA LYS A 596 -35.73 25.90 -29.50
C LYS A 596 -36.87 26.85 -29.84
N ASN A 597 -36.55 28.12 -30.03
CA ASN A 597 -37.41 29.02 -30.78
C ASN A 597 -36.80 29.22 -32.16
N SER A 598 -37.64 28.98 -33.12
CA SER A 598 -37.65 29.28 -34.56
C SER A 598 -36.66 30.32 -35.07
#